data_b34b41297c562167315bf6731185665f
#
_entry.id   b34b41297c562167315bf6731185665f
#
_cell.length_a   1.000
_cell.length_b   1.000
_cell.length_c   1.000
_cell.angle_alpha   90.00
_cell.angle_beta   90.00
_cell.angle_gamma   90.00
#
_symmetry.space_group_name_H-M   'P 1'
#
loop_
_entity.id
_entity.type
_entity.pdbx_description
1 polymer ?
#
loop_
_entity_poly.entity_id
_entity_poly.type
_entity_poly.pdbx_seq_one_letter_code
_entity_poly.pdbx_strand_id
1 'polypeptide(L)'
;ASGVLLIVFKPFKVGDFVEAGGVAGVVEAINIFNSTFRTGDNKEITVPNGSIYGGVITNFSARDTRRIDMVIGIGYDDDIKLAKETLAEIIDDDKRILRDPAPVIAVSELADSSVNFVVRPWVNSADYWAVQWDLLETIKLTFDEKGIGIPYPQMDIHLDKVENAA
;
A
#
# COMPACT_ATOMS: atom_id res chain seq x y z
N ALA A 1 35.46 -2.15 4.16
CA ALA A 1 34.87 -1.70 5.42
C ALA A 1 33.36 -1.87 5.46
N SER A 2 32.61 -1.43 4.44
CA SER A 2 31.13 -1.46 4.46
C SER A 2 30.54 -2.89 4.51
N GLY A 3 31.17 -3.87 3.84
CA GLY A 3 30.74 -5.26 3.88
C GLY A 3 30.88 -5.88 5.26
N VAL A 4 31.94 -5.56 5.98
CA VAL A 4 32.15 -6.00 7.36
C VAL A 4 31.04 -5.41 8.27
N LEU A 5 30.67 -4.14 8.06
CA LEU A 5 29.61 -3.49 8.81
C LEU A 5 28.23 -4.17 8.57
N LEU A 6 27.92 -4.55 7.33
CA LEU A 6 26.69 -5.27 7.01
C LEU A 6 26.65 -6.67 7.64
N ILE A 7 27.79 -7.35 7.71
CA ILE A 7 27.89 -8.68 8.33
C ILE A 7 27.81 -8.59 9.86
N VAL A 8 28.43 -7.59 10.48
CA VAL A 8 28.50 -7.44 11.95
C VAL A 8 27.21 -6.88 12.51
N PHE A 9 26.67 -5.79 11.95
CA PHE A 9 25.47 -5.12 12.46
C PHE A 9 24.15 -5.69 11.93
N LYS A 10 24.20 -6.47 10.83
CA LYS A 10 23.07 -7.22 10.26
C LYS A 10 21.76 -6.41 10.13
N PRO A 11 21.75 -5.28 9.41
CA PRO A 11 20.51 -4.56 9.16
C PRO A 11 19.51 -5.38 8.35
N PHE A 12 19.98 -6.38 7.65
CA PHE A 12 19.22 -7.41 6.94
C PHE A 12 20.05 -8.72 6.84
N LYS A 13 19.39 -9.79 6.49
CA LYS A 13 20.01 -11.10 6.26
C LYS A 13 19.55 -11.68 4.93
N VAL A 14 20.25 -12.71 4.45
CA VAL A 14 19.85 -13.48 3.28
C VAL A 14 18.44 -14.00 3.45
N GLY A 15 17.61 -13.82 2.42
CA GLY A 15 16.19 -14.14 2.42
C GLY A 15 15.26 -12.96 2.74
N ASP A 16 15.76 -11.88 3.32
CA ASP A 16 14.95 -10.68 3.59
C ASP A 16 14.64 -9.93 2.29
N PHE A 17 13.42 -9.39 2.20
CA PHE A 17 13.05 -8.42 1.18
C PHE A 17 13.38 -7.02 1.69
N VAL A 18 14.29 -6.35 1.00
CA VAL A 18 14.79 -5.03 1.41
C VAL A 18 14.82 -4.04 0.25
N GLU A 19 14.78 -2.76 0.60
CA GLU A 19 15.11 -1.66 -0.29
C GLU A 19 16.37 -0.98 0.23
N ALA A 20 17.42 -1.02 -0.54
CA ALA A 20 18.72 -0.46 -0.19
C ALA A 20 19.55 -0.16 -1.44
N GLY A 21 20.38 0.86 -1.41
CA GLY A 21 21.24 1.24 -2.53
C GLY A 21 20.48 1.57 -3.82
N GLY A 22 19.24 2.04 -3.71
CA GLY A 22 18.37 2.37 -4.85
C GLY A 22 17.69 1.18 -5.52
N VAL A 23 17.74 -0.01 -4.93
CA VAL A 23 17.11 -1.23 -5.45
C VAL A 23 16.26 -1.90 -4.38
N ALA A 24 15.24 -2.63 -4.83
CA ALA A 24 14.40 -3.46 -3.97
C ALA A 24 14.44 -4.91 -4.44
N GLY A 25 14.62 -5.82 -3.50
CA GLY A 25 14.67 -7.24 -3.81
C GLY A 25 14.95 -8.12 -2.60
N VAL A 26 14.92 -9.42 -2.83
CA VAL A 26 15.31 -10.43 -1.86
C VAL A 26 16.85 -10.51 -1.81
N VAL A 27 17.41 -10.41 -0.64
CA VAL A 27 18.86 -10.56 -0.43
C VAL A 27 19.26 -12.01 -0.69
N GLU A 28 20.16 -12.24 -1.63
CA GLU A 28 20.67 -13.58 -1.94
C GLU A 28 22.07 -13.84 -1.39
N ALA A 29 22.92 -12.82 -1.38
CA ALA A 29 24.26 -12.92 -0.81
C ALA A 29 24.74 -11.59 -0.26
N ILE A 30 25.52 -11.65 0.81
CA ILE A 30 26.22 -10.51 1.41
C ILE A 30 27.69 -10.87 1.42
N ASN A 31 28.48 -10.21 0.56
CA ASN A 31 29.91 -10.42 0.44
C ASN A 31 30.68 -9.23 1.01
N ILE A 32 32.02 -9.30 1.00
CA ILE A 32 32.87 -8.25 1.59
C ILE A 32 32.69 -6.89 0.88
N PHE A 33 32.58 -6.90 -0.45
CA PHE A 33 32.54 -5.68 -1.27
C PHE A 33 31.17 -5.35 -1.85
N ASN A 34 30.34 -6.38 -2.06
CA ASN A 34 29.03 -6.24 -2.69
C ASN A 34 28.01 -7.18 -2.06
N SER A 35 26.74 -6.88 -2.31
CA SER A 35 25.63 -7.76 -1.99
C SER A 35 24.78 -7.96 -3.24
N THR A 36 24.17 -9.13 -3.37
CA THR A 36 23.31 -9.49 -4.49
C THR A 36 21.85 -9.59 -4.05
N PHE A 37 20.98 -9.05 -4.89
CA PHE A 37 19.54 -9.01 -4.69
C PHE A 37 18.84 -9.65 -5.87
N ARG A 38 17.77 -10.37 -5.62
CA ARG A 38 16.86 -10.88 -6.64
C ARG A 38 15.60 -10.07 -6.65
N THR A 39 15.29 -9.45 -7.78
CA THR A 39 14.04 -8.69 -7.97
C THR A 39 12.83 -9.62 -8.08
N GLY A 40 11.62 -9.06 -7.94
CA GLY A 40 10.37 -9.81 -8.08
C GLY A 40 10.17 -10.42 -9.48
N ASP A 41 10.77 -9.83 -10.51
CA ASP A 41 10.78 -10.33 -11.89
C ASP A 41 12.04 -11.18 -12.20
N ASN A 42 12.71 -11.67 -11.17
CA ASN A 42 13.83 -12.63 -11.22
C ASN A 42 15.11 -12.12 -11.91
N LYS A 43 15.41 -10.84 -11.75
CA LYS A 43 16.73 -10.30 -12.12
C LYS A 43 17.66 -10.32 -10.92
N GLU A 44 18.94 -10.61 -11.16
CA GLU A 44 20.00 -10.45 -10.16
C GLU A 44 20.58 -9.03 -10.25
N ILE A 45 20.65 -8.34 -9.13
CA ILE A 45 21.28 -7.02 -9.03
C ILE A 45 22.40 -7.09 -8.02
N THR A 46 23.58 -6.69 -8.44
CA THR A 46 24.76 -6.58 -7.57
C THR A 46 24.96 -5.13 -7.18
N VAL A 47 24.99 -4.86 -5.89
CA VAL A 47 25.15 -3.51 -5.32
C VAL A 47 26.40 -3.44 -4.48
N PRO A 48 27.27 -2.45 -4.70
CA PRO A 48 28.41 -2.20 -3.80
C PRO A 48 27.93 -1.94 -2.37
N ASN A 49 28.54 -2.58 -1.38
CA ASN A 49 28.13 -2.43 0.02
C ASN A 49 28.23 -0.99 0.53
N GLY A 50 29.15 -0.20 -0.02
CA GLY A 50 29.24 1.23 0.27
C GLY A 50 27.99 2.02 -0.09
N SER A 51 27.36 1.67 -1.21
CA SER A 51 26.09 2.30 -1.65
C SER A 51 24.91 1.88 -0.78
N ILE A 52 24.94 0.69 -0.20
CA ILE A 52 23.91 0.21 0.73
C ILE A 52 24.06 0.90 2.08
N TYR A 53 25.24 0.84 2.68
CA TYR A 53 25.49 1.30 4.03
C TYR A 53 25.47 2.83 4.16
N GLY A 54 25.78 3.54 3.08
CA GLY A 54 25.77 5.00 3.04
C GLY A 54 24.38 5.63 2.92
N GLY A 55 23.32 4.84 2.74
CA GLY A 55 21.97 5.30 2.52
C GLY A 55 20.97 4.70 3.51
N VAL A 56 19.69 4.96 3.23
CA VAL A 56 18.58 4.39 3.99
C VAL A 56 18.40 2.93 3.59
N ILE A 57 18.23 2.07 4.58
CA ILE A 57 17.92 0.65 4.40
C ILE A 57 16.52 0.40 4.95
N THR A 58 15.61 -0.05 4.08
CA THR A 58 14.26 -0.46 4.49
C THR A 58 14.15 -1.97 4.42
N ASN A 59 13.97 -2.62 5.56
CA ASN A 59 13.80 -4.07 5.64
C ASN A 59 12.32 -4.39 5.87
N PHE A 60 11.65 -4.88 4.83
CA PHE A 60 10.22 -5.26 4.88
C PHE A 60 9.98 -6.61 5.58
N SER A 61 11.02 -7.39 5.78
CA SER A 61 10.96 -8.72 6.41
C SER A 61 11.38 -8.72 7.87
N ALA A 62 11.94 -7.63 8.39
CA ALA A 62 12.44 -7.56 9.76
C ALA A 62 11.31 -7.65 10.81
N ARG A 63 10.12 -7.21 10.48
CA ARG A 63 8.92 -7.31 11.31
C ARG A 63 7.99 -8.37 10.76
N ASP A 64 7.37 -9.16 11.64
CA ASP A 64 6.46 -10.24 11.26
C ASP A 64 5.12 -9.73 10.74
N THR A 65 4.78 -8.50 11.08
CA THR A 65 3.53 -7.85 10.69
C THR A 65 3.77 -6.54 9.97
N ARG A 66 2.85 -6.19 9.06
CA ARG A 66 2.85 -4.93 8.32
C ARG A 66 1.45 -4.34 8.27
N ARG A 67 1.37 -3.02 8.22
CA ARG A 67 0.13 -2.30 7.94
C ARG A 67 -0.01 -2.07 6.44
N ILE A 68 -1.17 -2.44 5.91
CA ILE A 68 -1.59 -2.06 4.57
C ILE A 68 -2.23 -0.67 4.66
N ASP A 69 -1.80 0.24 3.82
CA ASP A 69 -2.37 1.59 3.75
C ASP A 69 -3.09 1.75 2.41
N MET A 70 -4.41 1.86 2.45
CA MET A 70 -5.25 2.10 1.28
C MET A 70 -6.02 3.41 1.43
N VAL A 71 -6.26 4.07 0.30
CA VAL A 71 -7.18 5.20 0.20
C VAL A 71 -8.32 4.80 -0.71
N ILE A 72 -9.55 4.84 -0.19
CA ILE A 72 -10.77 4.47 -0.92
C ILE A 72 -11.66 5.70 -1.01
N GLY A 73 -11.92 6.16 -2.23
CA GLY A 73 -12.77 7.32 -2.50
C GLY A 73 -14.20 6.92 -2.83
N ILE A 74 -15.17 7.66 -2.30
CA ILE A 74 -16.59 7.57 -2.67
C ILE A 74 -17.09 8.91 -3.22
N GLY A 75 -18.24 8.91 -3.90
CA GLY A 75 -18.88 10.14 -4.35
C GLY A 75 -19.42 10.98 -3.20
N TYR A 76 -19.54 12.28 -3.41
CA TYR A 76 -20.11 13.18 -2.41
C TYR A 76 -21.59 12.89 -2.10
N ASP A 77 -22.32 12.29 -3.06
CA ASP A 77 -23.74 11.90 -2.89
C ASP A 77 -23.89 10.52 -2.25
N ASP A 78 -22.80 9.79 -2.04
CA ASP A 78 -22.83 8.48 -1.42
C ASP A 78 -22.96 8.56 0.10
N ASP A 79 -23.55 7.53 0.70
CA ASP A 79 -23.70 7.40 2.15
C ASP A 79 -22.40 7.00 2.82
N ILE A 80 -21.79 7.95 3.54
CA ILE A 80 -20.54 7.74 4.30
C ILE A 80 -20.70 6.61 5.32
N LYS A 81 -21.84 6.55 6.01
CA LYS A 81 -22.06 5.52 7.03
C LYS A 81 -22.14 4.13 6.41
N LEU A 82 -22.89 3.98 5.32
CA LEU A 82 -22.97 2.72 4.58
C LEU A 82 -21.59 2.30 4.05
N ALA A 83 -20.83 3.22 3.48
CA ALA A 83 -19.48 2.93 2.97
C ALA A 83 -18.55 2.46 4.10
N LYS A 84 -18.58 3.14 5.24
CA LYS A 84 -17.76 2.79 6.40
C LYS A 84 -18.12 1.41 6.98
N GLU A 85 -19.40 1.12 7.12
CA GLU A 85 -19.91 -0.18 7.58
C GLU A 85 -19.51 -1.29 6.60
N THR A 86 -19.65 -1.05 5.30
CA THR A 86 -19.25 -2.00 4.25
C THR A 86 -17.76 -2.31 4.29
N LEU A 87 -16.92 -1.29 4.43
CA LEU A 87 -15.46 -1.48 4.57
C LEU A 87 -15.12 -2.28 5.83
N ALA A 88 -15.80 -2.02 6.94
CA ALA A 88 -15.61 -2.76 8.17
C ALA A 88 -15.99 -4.24 8.03
N GLU A 89 -17.11 -4.55 7.39
CA GLU A 89 -17.54 -5.92 7.10
C GLU A 89 -16.50 -6.66 6.24
N ILE A 90 -16.01 -6.03 5.18
CA ILE A 90 -14.99 -6.61 4.29
C ILE A 90 -13.70 -6.94 5.08
N ILE A 91 -13.27 -6.02 5.94
CA ILE A 91 -12.08 -6.23 6.78
C ILE A 91 -12.30 -7.37 7.78
N ASP A 92 -13.46 -7.44 8.41
CA ASP A 92 -13.78 -8.49 9.40
C ASP A 92 -13.89 -9.89 8.77
N ASP A 93 -14.31 -9.98 7.53
CA ASP A 93 -14.48 -11.24 6.82
C ASP A 93 -13.16 -11.87 6.38
N ASP A 94 -12.10 -11.08 6.21
CA ASP A 94 -10.78 -11.61 5.83
C ASP A 94 -10.01 -12.08 7.07
N LYS A 95 -9.87 -13.40 7.21
CA LYS A 95 -9.21 -14.02 8.37
C LYS A 95 -7.70 -13.79 8.46
N ARG A 96 -7.08 -13.29 7.39
CA ARG A 96 -5.66 -12.93 7.37
C ARG A 96 -5.39 -11.58 8.02
N ILE A 97 -6.43 -10.78 8.22
CA ILE A 97 -6.34 -9.47 8.87
C ILE A 97 -6.32 -9.66 10.38
N LEU A 98 -5.32 -9.06 11.01
CA LEU A 98 -5.13 -9.12 12.45
C LEU A 98 -6.13 -8.21 13.18
N ARG A 99 -6.55 -8.63 14.36
CA ARG A 99 -7.43 -7.83 15.22
C ARG A 99 -6.67 -6.89 16.15
N ASP A 100 -5.41 -7.18 16.38
CA ASP A 100 -4.49 -6.38 17.18
C ASP A 100 -3.14 -6.26 16.44
N PRO A 101 -2.72 -5.05 16.07
CA PRO A 101 -3.43 -3.77 16.22
C PRO A 101 -4.74 -3.73 15.43
N ALA A 102 -5.75 -3.02 15.98
CA ALA A 102 -7.04 -2.87 15.32
C ALA A 102 -6.92 -2.12 13.98
N PRO A 103 -7.65 -2.53 12.93
CA PRO A 103 -7.68 -1.79 11.68
C PRO A 103 -8.31 -0.41 11.87
N VAL A 104 -7.83 0.56 11.09
CA VAL A 104 -8.38 1.92 11.07
C VAL A 104 -9.16 2.11 9.78
N ILE A 105 -10.41 2.57 9.90
CA ILE A 105 -11.28 3.00 8.81
C ILE A 105 -11.80 4.38 9.18
N ALA A 106 -11.38 5.41 8.45
CA ALA A 106 -11.76 6.78 8.75
C ALA A 106 -11.81 7.64 7.50
N VAL A 107 -12.69 8.63 7.48
CA VAL A 107 -12.64 9.70 6.47
C VAL A 107 -11.37 10.50 6.71
N SER A 108 -10.53 10.60 5.70
CA SER A 108 -9.23 11.26 5.78
C SER A 108 -9.15 12.55 4.98
N GLU A 109 -10.00 12.72 3.98
CA GLU A 109 -9.96 13.88 3.09
C GLU A 109 -11.31 14.12 2.42
N LEU A 110 -11.67 15.38 2.31
CA LEU A 110 -12.74 15.87 1.45
C LEU A 110 -12.06 16.44 0.19
N ALA A 111 -11.83 15.56 -0.79
CA ALA A 111 -11.08 15.88 -1.99
C ALA A 111 -11.94 16.57 -3.07
N ASP A 112 -11.33 16.94 -4.19
CA ASP A 112 -11.99 17.68 -5.27
C ASP A 112 -13.17 16.93 -5.90
N SER A 113 -13.08 15.61 -6.00
CA SER A 113 -14.12 14.79 -6.64
C SER A 113 -14.60 13.62 -5.79
N SER A 114 -14.06 13.44 -4.60
CA SER A 114 -14.34 12.29 -3.74
C SER A 114 -14.20 12.61 -2.27
N VAL A 115 -14.94 11.85 -1.46
CA VAL A 115 -14.72 11.73 -0.03
C VAL A 115 -13.82 10.51 0.18
N ASN A 116 -12.63 10.70 0.72
CA ASN A 116 -11.64 9.65 0.84
C ASN A 116 -11.62 9.05 2.24
N PHE A 117 -11.62 7.71 2.28
CA PHE A 117 -11.33 6.93 3.48
C PHE A 117 -9.90 6.46 3.47
N VAL A 118 -9.24 6.46 4.62
CA VAL A 118 -8.10 5.58 4.87
C VAL A 118 -8.61 4.25 5.40
N VAL A 119 -8.07 3.16 4.86
CA VAL A 119 -8.34 1.79 5.28
C VAL A 119 -7.00 1.14 5.57
N ARG A 120 -6.72 0.87 6.84
CA ARG A 120 -5.40 0.48 7.33
C ARG A 120 -5.45 -0.78 8.18
N PRO A 121 -5.61 -1.96 7.56
CA PRO A 121 -5.54 -3.23 8.26
C PRO A 121 -4.09 -3.67 8.49
N TRP A 122 -3.89 -4.49 9.51
CA TRP A 122 -2.63 -5.16 9.81
C TRP A 122 -2.68 -6.62 9.40
N VAL A 123 -1.60 -7.11 8.80
CA VAL A 123 -1.46 -8.48 8.32
C VAL A 123 -0.09 -9.04 8.66
N ASN A 124 0.08 -10.36 8.60
CA ASN A 124 1.40 -10.94 8.55
C ASN A 124 2.15 -10.46 7.30
N SER A 125 3.44 -10.19 7.42
CA SER A 125 4.25 -9.63 6.33
C SER A 125 4.19 -10.46 5.06
N ALA A 126 4.11 -11.79 5.18
CA ALA A 126 3.97 -12.70 4.05
C ALA A 126 2.65 -12.56 3.27
N ASP A 127 1.61 -12.05 3.91
CA ASP A 127 0.27 -11.91 3.33
C ASP A 127 0.01 -10.51 2.74
N TYR A 128 0.95 -9.59 2.88
CA TYR A 128 0.76 -8.18 2.57
C TYR A 128 0.18 -7.94 1.16
N TRP A 129 0.84 -8.44 0.14
CA TRP A 129 0.43 -8.18 -1.24
C TRP A 129 -0.85 -8.92 -1.62
N ALA A 130 -0.97 -10.19 -1.22
CA ALA A 130 -2.17 -10.97 -1.51
C ALA A 130 -3.42 -10.35 -0.89
N VAL A 131 -3.35 -9.95 0.37
CA VAL A 131 -4.46 -9.29 1.06
C VAL A 131 -4.78 -7.94 0.45
N GLN A 132 -3.77 -7.13 0.12
CA GLN A 132 -3.99 -5.83 -0.50
C GLN A 132 -4.74 -5.95 -1.83
N TRP A 133 -4.33 -6.86 -2.69
CA TRP A 133 -4.98 -7.05 -3.98
C TRP A 133 -6.40 -7.60 -3.84
N ASP A 134 -6.59 -8.58 -2.98
CA ASP A 134 -7.92 -9.16 -2.72
C ASP A 134 -8.88 -8.13 -2.12
N LEU A 135 -8.40 -7.28 -1.21
CA LEU A 135 -9.23 -6.22 -0.63
C LEU A 135 -9.66 -5.18 -1.68
N LEU A 136 -8.75 -4.74 -2.56
CA LEU A 136 -9.10 -3.79 -3.61
C LEU A 136 -10.19 -4.34 -4.52
N GLU A 137 -10.06 -5.60 -4.94
CA GLU A 137 -11.07 -6.27 -5.77
C GLU A 137 -12.40 -6.42 -5.03
N THR A 138 -12.37 -6.93 -3.79
CA THR A 138 -13.56 -7.13 -2.97
C THR A 138 -14.28 -5.81 -2.69
N ILE A 139 -13.55 -4.74 -2.39
CA ILE A 139 -14.11 -3.42 -2.16
C ILE A 139 -14.85 -2.93 -3.42
N LYS A 140 -14.21 -3.04 -4.59
CA LYS A 140 -14.84 -2.61 -5.85
C LYS A 140 -16.12 -3.38 -6.12
N LEU A 141 -16.10 -4.70 -6.03
CA LEU A 141 -17.25 -5.56 -6.28
C LEU A 141 -18.38 -5.30 -5.30
N THR A 142 -18.07 -5.19 -4.00
CA THR A 142 -19.06 -4.96 -2.96
C THR A 142 -19.67 -3.56 -3.06
N PHE A 143 -18.88 -2.55 -3.38
CA PHE A 143 -19.37 -1.19 -3.59
C PHE A 143 -20.34 -1.14 -4.77
N ASP A 144 -20.02 -1.82 -5.89
CA ASP A 144 -20.93 -1.91 -7.03
C ASP A 144 -22.26 -2.58 -6.64
N GLU A 145 -22.25 -3.65 -5.86
CA GLU A 145 -23.45 -4.34 -5.39
C GLU A 145 -24.31 -3.46 -4.46
N LYS A 146 -23.68 -2.65 -3.62
CA LYS A 146 -24.36 -1.78 -2.65
C LYS A 146 -24.70 -0.39 -3.21
N GLY A 147 -24.35 -0.12 -4.46
CA GLY A 147 -24.59 1.18 -5.11
C GLY A 147 -23.75 2.33 -4.56
N ILE A 148 -22.58 2.02 -4.00
CA ILE A 148 -21.59 3.00 -3.56
C ILE A 148 -20.69 3.34 -4.74
N GLY A 149 -20.63 4.61 -5.16
CA GLY A 149 -19.85 5.07 -6.30
C GLY A 149 -18.37 5.23 -5.97
N ILE A 150 -17.51 4.86 -6.91
CA ILE A 150 -16.11 5.29 -6.94
C ILE A 150 -16.04 6.33 -8.04
N PRO A 151 -15.94 7.62 -7.72
CA PRO A 151 -16.21 8.68 -8.69
C PRO A 151 -15.07 8.83 -9.69
N TYR A 152 -15.45 9.11 -10.93
CA TYR A 152 -14.55 9.73 -11.89
C TYR A 152 -14.32 11.20 -11.52
N PRO A 153 -13.37 11.90 -12.13
CA PRO A 153 -13.26 13.35 -12.00
C PRO A 153 -14.61 14.03 -12.25
N GLN A 154 -15.02 14.92 -11.36
CA GLN A 154 -16.31 15.60 -11.42
C GLN A 154 -16.13 17.06 -11.84
N MET A 155 -17.13 17.62 -12.53
CA MET A 155 -17.17 19.02 -12.92
C MET A 155 -18.61 19.52 -12.85
N ASP A 156 -18.83 20.64 -12.15
CA ASP A 156 -20.10 21.34 -12.18
C ASP A 156 -20.14 22.30 -13.39
N ILE A 157 -21.16 22.17 -14.23
CA ILE A 157 -21.33 23.00 -15.40
C ILE A 157 -22.61 23.79 -15.27
N HIS A 158 -22.48 25.12 -15.29
CA HIS A 158 -23.61 26.06 -15.32
C HIS A 158 -23.80 26.54 -16.76
N LEU A 159 -24.96 26.24 -17.33
CA LEU A 159 -25.32 26.64 -18.69
C LEU A 159 -26.34 27.79 -18.66
N ASP A 160 -25.94 28.97 -19.08
CA ASP A 160 -26.84 30.10 -19.27
C ASP A 160 -27.43 30.06 -20.66
N LYS A 161 -28.77 30.17 -20.77
CA LYS A 161 -29.44 30.38 -22.06
C LYS A 161 -29.23 31.82 -22.49
N VAL A 162 -28.51 32.00 -23.58
CA VAL A 162 -28.48 33.31 -24.26
C VAL A 162 -29.82 33.46 -24.99
N GLU A 163 -30.70 34.33 -24.52
CA GLU A 163 -31.88 34.74 -25.29
C GLU A 163 -31.36 35.52 -26.48
N ASN A 164 -31.60 35.02 -27.72
CA ASN A 164 -31.34 35.78 -28.94
C ASN A 164 -32.23 37.02 -28.90
N ALA A 165 -31.61 38.17 -28.74
CA ALA A 165 -32.29 39.45 -29.00
C ALA A 165 -32.79 39.45 -30.44
N ALA A 166 -34.11 39.50 -30.60
CA ALA A 166 -34.76 39.62 -31.91
C ALA A 166 -34.45 40.98 -32.56
#